data_717d2c91499db74e22dbf91c57befb63
#
_entry.id   717d2c91499db74e22dbf91c57befb63
#
_cell.length_a   1.000
_cell.length_b   1.000
_cell.length_c   1.000
_cell.angle_alpha   90.00
_cell.angle_beta   90.00
_cell.angle_gamma   90.00
#
_symmetry.space_group_name_H-M   'P 1'
#
loop_
_entity.id
_entity.type
_entity.pdbx_description
1 polymer ?
#
loop_
_entity_poly.entity_id
_entity_poly.type
_entity_poly.pdbx_seq_one_letter_code
_entity_poly.pdbx_strand_id
1 'polypeptide(L)'
;MQNFFKQIYTVWCAIVFVSLFLLLFPFYLIIISNNSWHKHCYYLNKIWANVALFLVGIKIQIEGLQFLDSKKQYVYCSNHFSLLDIVSFGFSPNPVVYIGKSSLAKIPLFGYMFKKLHVTVDRSSLKNRYEALQIALEKMGDGRSLVMYPEGGIVSKKIPQMARFKDGAFRAAISKQIPLVPVSLPDNWIILPDEKIPLITRRKMRMIYHQPIPTKGLNMEDVPSLKEKVHEVIANELKTRLKNEY
;
A
#
# COMPACT_ATOMS: atom_id res chain seq x y z
N MET A 1 -23.10 -14.12 20.28
CA MET A 1 -21.86 -14.91 20.43
C MET A 1 -20.83 -14.61 19.33
N GLN A 2 -21.17 -14.64 18.04
CA GLN A 2 -20.17 -14.40 16.96
C GLN A 2 -19.45 -13.05 17.06
N ASN A 3 -20.12 -11.97 17.41
CA ASN A 3 -19.48 -10.65 17.54
C ASN A 3 -18.49 -10.59 18.72
N PHE A 4 -18.77 -11.29 19.82
CA PHE A 4 -17.87 -11.36 20.98
C PHE A 4 -16.53 -12.04 20.62
N PHE A 5 -16.56 -13.17 19.93
CA PHE A 5 -15.32 -13.82 19.46
C PHE A 5 -14.54 -12.97 18.44
N LYS A 6 -15.25 -12.27 17.55
CA LYS A 6 -14.58 -11.33 16.62
C LYS A 6 -13.92 -10.17 17.36
N GLN A 7 -14.53 -9.66 18.43
CA GLN A 7 -13.93 -8.61 19.27
C GLN A 7 -12.63 -9.10 19.93
N ILE A 8 -12.65 -10.28 20.56
CA ILE A 8 -11.46 -10.88 21.18
C ILE A 8 -10.36 -11.07 20.13
N TYR A 9 -10.71 -11.62 18.98
CA TYR A 9 -9.76 -11.81 17.89
C TYR A 9 -9.20 -10.48 17.35
N THR A 10 -10.02 -9.45 17.26
CA THR A 10 -9.59 -8.09 16.85
C THR A 10 -8.58 -7.51 17.85
N VAL A 11 -8.87 -7.66 19.15
CA VAL A 11 -7.94 -7.23 20.21
C VAL A 11 -6.62 -8.00 20.12
N TRP A 12 -6.68 -9.31 19.92
CA TRP A 12 -5.49 -10.15 19.71
C TRP A 12 -4.68 -9.65 18.50
N CYS A 13 -5.31 -9.41 17.36
CA CYS A 13 -4.63 -8.87 16.17
C CYS A 13 -3.96 -7.52 16.46
N ALA A 14 -4.63 -6.62 17.18
CA ALA A 14 -4.07 -5.33 17.55
C ALA A 14 -2.85 -5.49 18.49
N ILE A 15 -2.95 -6.37 19.51
CA ILE A 15 -1.83 -6.66 20.42
C ILE A 15 -0.62 -7.20 19.64
N VAL A 16 -0.82 -8.20 18.79
CA VAL A 16 0.25 -8.79 17.98
C VAL A 16 0.91 -7.71 17.09
N PHE A 17 0.09 -6.91 16.39
CA PHE A 17 0.60 -5.91 15.46
C PHE A 17 1.44 -4.83 16.18
N VAL A 18 0.93 -4.32 17.30
CA VAL A 18 1.60 -3.28 18.10
C VAL A 18 2.84 -3.82 18.81
N SER A 19 2.75 -5.00 19.44
CA SER A 19 3.88 -5.61 20.16
C SER A 19 5.05 -5.91 19.24
N LEU A 20 4.79 -6.45 18.05
CA LEU A 20 5.82 -6.69 17.04
C LEU A 20 6.45 -5.38 16.56
N PHE A 21 5.64 -4.33 16.35
CA PHE A 21 6.17 -3.02 16.00
C PHE A 21 7.12 -2.49 17.08
N LEU A 22 6.71 -2.54 18.34
CA LEU A 22 7.52 -2.08 19.47
C LEU A 22 8.83 -2.90 19.60
N LEU A 23 8.77 -4.21 19.39
CA LEU A 23 9.95 -5.09 19.40
C LEU A 23 10.94 -4.74 18.28
N LEU A 24 10.42 -4.40 17.08
CA LEU A 24 11.24 -4.04 15.93
C LEU A 24 11.69 -2.57 15.95
N PHE A 25 11.06 -1.73 16.77
CA PHE A 25 11.29 -0.28 16.76
C PHE A 25 12.75 0.14 17.01
N PRO A 26 13.51 -0.47 17.95
CA PRO A 26 14.94 -0.16 18.11
C PRO A 26 15.74 -0.38 16.81
N PHE A 27 15.44 -1.41 16.03
CA PHE A 27 16.11 -1.67 14.76
C PHE A 27 15.71 -0.63 13.70
N TYR A 28 14.45 -0.16 13.71
CA TYR A 28 14.06 0.97 12.87
C TYR A 28 14.87 2.22 13.22
N LEU A 29 15.09 2.53 14.51
CA LEU A 29 15.89 3.68 14.92
C LEU A 29 17.32 3.63 14.36
N ILE A 30 17.95 2.45 14.37
CA ILE A 30 19.28 2.25 13.78
C ILE A 30 19.24 2.54 12.28
N ILE A 31 18.28 1.95 11.55
CA ILE A 31 18.20 2.10 10.09
C ILE A 31 17.88 3.55 9.69
N ILE A 32 16.98 4.22 10.40
CA ILE A 32 16.57 5.59 10.06
C ILE A 32 17.60 6.66 10.47
N SER A 33 18.63 6.31 11.26
CA SER A 33 19.72 7.23 11.60
C SER A 33 20.59 7.61 10.41
N ASN A 34 20.62 6.76 9.36
CA ASN A 34 21.37 7.01 8.13
C ASN A 34 20.46 6.90 6.90
N ASN A 35 20.39 7.98 6.10
CA ASN A 35 19.53 8.04 4.92
C ASN A 35 19.85 6.93 3.90
N SER A 36 21.10 6.53 3.75
CA SER A 36 21.52 5.46 2.83
C SER A 36 20.96 4.09 3.21
N TRP A 37 20.56 3.92 4.46
CA TRP A 37 20.00 2.67 4.98
C TRP A 37 18.49 2.58 4.89
N HIS A 38 17.79 3.67 4.58
CA HIS A 38 16.33 3.72 4.58
C HIS A 38 15.67 2.61 3.75
N LYS A 39 16.26 2.22 2.62
CA LYS A 39 15.77 1.08 1.81
C LYS A 39 15.76 -0.24 2.58
N HIS A 40 16.63 -0.42 3.57
CA HIS A 40 16.72 -1.66 4.34
C HIS A 40 15.59 -1.84 5.34
N CYS A 41 14.81 -0.78 5.65
CA CYS A 41 13.56 -0.92 6.39
C CYS A 41 12.56 -1.89 5.74
N TYR A 42 12.71 -2.13 4.45
CA TYR A 42 11.99 -3.17 3.72
C TYR A 42 12.06 -4.54 4.41
N TYR A 43 13.25 -4.94 4.88
CA TYR A 43 13.42 -6.24 5.56
C TYR A 43 12.67 -6.29 6.89
N LEU A 44 12.68 -5.20 7.67
CA LEU A 44 11.91 -5.12 8.92
C LEU A 44 10.41 -5.14 8.64
N ASN A 45 9.93 -4.40 7.64
CA ASN A 45 8.53 -4.40 7.24
C ASN A 45 8.08 -5.81 6.80
N LYS A 46 8.93 -6.52 6.06
CA LYS A 46 8.66 -7.88 5.60
C LYS A 46 8.59 -8.85 6.77
N ILE A 47 9.53 -8.77 7.73
CA ILE A 47 9.50 -9.56 8.96
C ILE A 47 8.22 -9.27 9.75
N TRP A 48 7.91 -7.98 9.97
CA TRP A 48 6.73 -7.56 10.70
C TRP A 48 5.44 -8.09 10.07
N ALA A 49 5.26 -7.90 8.75
CA ALA A 49 4.08 -8.38 8.04
C ALA A 49 3.95 -9.91 8.10
N ASN A 50 5.04 -10.66 7.83
CA ASN A 50 5.01 -12.13 7.83
C ASN A 50 4.70 -12.69 9.23
N VAL A 51 5.39 -12.22 10.27
CA VAL A 51 5.20 -12.70 11.63
C VAL A 51 3.82 -12.31 12.16
N ALA A 52 3.37 -11.07 11.90
CA ALA A 52 2.05 -10.63 12.31
C ALA A 52 0.95 -11.50 11.69
N LEU A 53 0.95 -11.69 10.35
CA LEU A 53 -0.07 -12.51 9.69
C LEU A 53 -0.02 -13.98 10.12
N PHE A 54 1.17 -14.51 10.35
CA PHE A 54 1.34 -15.88 10.87
C PHE A 54 0.71 -16.03 12.27
N LEU A 55 1.00 -15.13 13.21
CA LEU A 55 0.50 -15.19 14.59
C LEU A 55 -1.01 -14.98 14.67
N VAL A 56 -1.59 -14.19 13.78
CA VAL A 56 -3.06 -14.02 13.72
C VAL A 56 -3.74 -15.04 12.82
N GLY A 57 -2.98 -15.94 12.17
CA GLY A 57 -3.50 -17.03 11.34
C GLY A 57 -4.17 -16.56 10.04
N ILE A 58 -3.76 -15.42 9.49
CA ILE A 58 -4.18 -14.94 8.17
C ILE A 58 -3.15 -15.40 7.15
N LYS A 59 -3.59 -16.21 6.18
CA LYS A 59 -2.74 -16.67 5.07
C LYS A 59 -2.75 -15.63 3.95
N ILE A 60 -1.55 -15.28 3.44
CA ILE A 60 -1.43 -14.45 2.23
C ILE A 60 -1.17 -15.33 1.01
N GLN A 61 -1.81 -14.99 -0.10
CA GLN A 61 -1.50 -15.51 -1.43
C GLN A 61 -1.09 -14.34 -2.32
N ILE A 62 0.09 -14.46 -2.91
CA ILE A 62 0.62 -13.44 -3.83
C ILE A 62 0.67 -14.05 -5.21
N GLU A 63 0.09 -13.36 -6.19
CA GLU A 63 0.03 -13.74 -7.59
C GLU A 63 0.76 -12.70 -8.45
N GLY A 64 1.29 -13.10 -9.60
CA GLY A 64 1.89 -12.18 -10.58
C GLY A 64 3.34 -11.75 -10.27
N LEU A 65 4.02 -12.32 -9.27
CA LEU A 65 5.41 -11.99 -8.98
C LEU A 65 6.36 -12.26 -10.15
N GLN A 66 6.03 -13.21 -11.02
CA GLN A 66 6.79 -13.55 -12.21
C GLN A 66 6.88 -12.39 -13.23
N PHE A 67 6.01 -11.40 -13.14
CA PHE A 67 6.03 -10.21 -14.00
C PHE A 67 7.00 -9.14 -13.51
N LEU A 68 7.52 -9.29 -12.30
CA LEU A 68 8.30 -8.26 -11.61
C LEU A 68 9.77 -8.67 -11.47
N ASP A 69 10.64 -7.69 -11.70
CA ASP A 69 12.07 -7.81 -11.44
C ASP A 69 12.38 -7.09 -10.12
N SER A 70 12.90 -7.82 -9.13
CA SER A 70 13.23 -7.25 -7.82
C SER A 70 14.35 -6.19 -7.85
N LYS A 71 15.07 -6.06 -8.96
CA LYS A 71 16.13 -5.05 -9.17
C LYS A 71 15.60 -3.77 -9.82
N LYS A 72 14.37 -3.78 -10.34
CA LYS A 72 13.75 -2.61 -11.00
C LYS A 72 12.86 -1.82 -10.05
N GLN A 73 12.72 -0.55 -10.34
CA GLN A 73 11.77 0.32 -9.67
C GLN A 73 10.42 0.32 -10.41
N TYR A 74 9.36 0.49 -9.65
CA TYR A 74 7.98 0.55 -10.16
C TYR A 74 7.19 1.65 -9.46
N VAL A 75 6.15 2.13 -10.13
CA VAL A 75 5.04 2.82 -9.48
C VAL A 75 3.90 1.80 -9.32
N TYR A 76 3.73 1.29 -8.11
CA TYR A 76 2.60 0.42 -7.77
C TYR A 76 1.33 1.23 -7.60
N CYS A 77 0.29 0.87 -8.31
CA CYS A 77 -1.01 1.53 -8.30
C CYS A 77 -2.09 0.54 -7.88
N SER A 78 -2.68 0.72 -6.69
CA SER A 78 -3.59 -0.25 -6.10
C SER A 78 -4.94 0.39 -5.72
N ASN A 79 -6.01 -0.43 -5.68
CA ASN A 79 -7.24 -0.07 -4.98
C ASN A 79 -6.97 0.15 -3.48
N HIS A 80 -7.83 0.93 -2.81
CA HIS A 80 -7.65 1.27 -1.39
C HIS A 80 -8.99 1.25 -0.64
N PHE A 81 -9.29 0.09 -0.06
CA PHE A 81 -10.54 -0.15 0.66
C PHE A 81 -10.35 -0.45 2.14
N SER A 82 -9.08 -0.62 2.59
CA SER A 82 -8.74 -1.00 3.95
C SER A 82 -7.38 -0.47 4.38
N LEU A 83 -7.18 -0.25 5.68
CA LEU A 83 -5.85 0.01 6.22
C LEU A 83 -4.90 -1.18 6.03
N LEU A 84 -5.44 -2.40 5.91
CA LEU A 84 -4.66 -3.61 5.63
C LEU A 84 -3.95 -3.56 4.26
N ASP A 85 -4.41 -2.71 3.33
CA ASP A 85 -3.77 -2.51 2.04
C ASP A 85 -2.33 -2.01 2.17
N ILE A 86 -2.06 -1.19 3.20
CA ILE A 86 -0.72 -0.68 3.48
C ILE A 86 0.18 -1.82 3.97
N VAL A 87 -0.34 -2.68 4.85
CA VAL A 87 0.39 -3.84 5.37
C VAL A 87 0.70 -4.85 4.27
N SER A 88 -0.18 -4.99 3.27
CA SER A 88 0.02 -5.88 2.12
C SER A 88 1.31 -5.60 1.36
N PHE A 89 1.72 -4.35 1.24
CA PHE A 89 2.99 -4.00 0.59
C PHE A 89 4.24 -4.29 1.46
N GLY A 90 4.10 -4.77 2.69
CA GLY A 90 5.18 -5.43 3.42
C GLY A 90 5.67 -6.70 2.71
N PHE A 91 4.86 -7.27 1.81
CA PHE A 91 5.19 -8.40 0.96
C PHE A 91 5.66 -8.00 -0.45
N SER A 92 5.87 -6.71 -0.70
CA SER A 92 6.39 -6.24 -1.99
C SER A 92 7.72 -6.93 -2.33
N PRO A 93 8.00 -7.24 -3.61
CA PRO A 93 9.31 -7.78 -4.02
C PRO A 93 10.43 -6.75 -3.93
N ASN A 94 10.10 -5.46 -3.90
CA ASN A 94 11.03 -4.33 -3.87
C ASN A 94 10.79 -3.45 -2.63
N PRO A 95 11.81 -2.74 -2.13
CA PRO A 95 11.63 -1.69 -1.15
C PRO A 95 10.69 -0.60 -1.66
N VAL A 96 9.83 -0.04 -0.79
CA VAL A 96 8.81 0.91 -1.21
C VAL A 96 8.78 2.21 -0.38
N VAL A 97 8.31 3.28 -1.02
CA VAL A 97 7.95 4.56 -0.41
C VAL A 97 6.44 4.73 -0.51
N TYR A 98 5.82 5.27 0.54
CA TYR A 98 4.39 5.62 0.56
C TYR A 98 4.18 7.13 0.65
N ILE A 99 3.02 7.57 0.14
CA ILE A 99 2.45 8.88 0.45
C ILE A 99 1.25 8.68 1.36
N GLY A 100 1.44 8.90 2.66
CA GLY A 100 0.42 8.70 3.69
C GLY A 100 -0.23 10.01 4.15
N LYS A 101 -1.41 9.90 4.78
CA LYS A 101 -2.13 11.04 5.36
C LYS A 101 -1.30 11.66 6.50
N SER A 102 -1.30 13.00 6.61
CA SER A 102 -0.57 13.75 7.63
C SER A 102 -0.91 13.33 9.08
N SER A 103 -2.12 12.82 9.33
CA SER A 103 -2.50 12.29 10.64
C SER A 103 -1.65 11.10 11.11
N LEU A 104 -1.08 10.31 10.19
CA LEU A 104 -0.18 9.20 10.54
C LEU A 104 1.09 9.70 11.26
N ALA A 105 1.53 10.91 10.94
CA ALA A 105 2.67 11.56 11.56
C ALA A 105 2.45 11.91 13.05
N LYS A 106 1.21 11.86 13.53
CA LYS A 106 0.84 12.16 14.92
C LYS A 106 0.85 10.93 15.83
N ILE A 107 0.93 9.73 15.27
CA ILE A 107 0.97 8.48 16.04
C ILE A 107 2.34 8.37 16.71
N PRO A 108 2.42 8.21 18.04
CA PRO A 108 3.71 8.09 18.73
C PRO A 108 4.58 6.98 18.16
N LEU A 109 5.88 7.18 18.08
CA LEU A 109 6.90 6.29 17.53
C LEU A 109 6.70 5.99 16.02
N PHE A 110 5.53 5.49 15.65
CA PHE A 110 5.20 5.20 14.24
C PHE A 110 5.29 6.45 13.36
N GLY A 111 4.74 7.58 13.81
CA GLY A 111 4.77 8.83 13.06
C GLY A 111 6.19 9.37 12.87
N TYR A 112 7.06 9.16 13.86
CA TYR A 112 8.48 9.51 13.73
C TYR A 112 9.15 8.65 12.63
N MET A 113 9.02 7.33 12.71
CA MET A 113 9.52 6.40 11.71
C MET A 113 8.93 6.73 10.32
N PHE A 114 7.60 6.93 10.24
CA PHE A 114 6.92 7.17 8.97
C PHE A 114 7.41 8.44 8.27
N LYS A 115 7.60 9.55 8.99
CA LYS A 115 8.14 10.81 8.43
C LYS A 115 9.55 10.65 7.86
N LYS A 116 10.38 9.84 8.50
CA LYS A 116 11.75 9.58 8.02
C LYS A 116 11.77 8.75 6.74
N LEU A 117 11.01 7.65 6.72
CA LEU A 117 11.04 6.67 5.64
C LEU A 117 10.14 7.03 4.45
N HIS A 118 9.01 7.65 4.71
CA HIS A 118 7.92 7.87 3.76
C HIS A 118 7.59 9.36 3.64
N VAL A 119 6.50 9.68 2.98
CA VAL A 119 6.04 11.06 2.80
C VAL A 119 4.67 11.23 3.43
N THR A 120 4.47 12.30 4.16
CA THR A 120 3.16 12.67 4.69
C THR A 120 2.56 13.80 3.89
N VAL A 121 1.26 13.75 3.62
CA VAL A 121 0.55 14.76 2.85
C VAL A 121 -0.71 15.23 3.55
N ASP A 122 -0.89 16.53 3.62
CA ASP A 122 -2.19 17.14 3.83
C ASP A 122 -2.91 17.21 2.48
N ARG A 123 -4.00 16.46 2.38
CA ARG A 123 -4.74 16.30 1.12
C ARG A 123 -5.72 17.44 0.83
N SER A 124 -5.83 18.43 1.72
CA SER A 124 -6.73 19.58 1.56
C SER A 124 -6.32 20.50 0.43
N SER A 125 -5.01 20.60 0.13
CA SER A 125 -4.45 21.51 -0.88
C SER A 125 -3.84 20.76 -2.06
N LEU A 126 -4.04 21.28 -3.28
CA LEU A 126 -3.40 20.80 -4.51
C LEU A 126 -1.89 20.98 -4.43
N LYS A 127 -1.42 22.11 -3.89
CA LYS A 127 0.00 22.45 -3.71
C LYS A 127 0.67 21.38 -2.83
N ASN A 128 0.10 21.09 -1.66
CA ASN A 128 0.66 20.09 -0.75
C ASN A 128 0.73 18.69 -1.37
N ARG A 129 -0.26 18.34 -2.21
CA ARG A 129 -0.26 17.05 -2.94
C ARG A 129 0.85 16.99 -3.98
N TYR A 130 1.09 18.09 -4.71
CA TYR A 130 2.16 18.18 -5.67
C TYR A 130 3.54 18.10 -4.99
N GLU A 131 3.76 18.88 -3.93
CA GLU A 131 5.00 18.87 -3.15
C GLU A 131 5.29 17.48 -2.56
N ALA A 132 4.28 16.83 -1.98
CA ALA A 132 4.41 15.47 -1.45
C ALA A 132 4.80 14.47 -2.54
N LEU A 133 4.29 14.63 -3.76
CA LEU A 133 4.67 13.79 -4.90
C LEU A 133 6.13 14.02 -5.28
N GLN A 134 6.60 15.27 -5.36
CA GLN A 134 8.00 15.57 -5.65
C GLN A 134 8.95 14.96 -4.62
N ILE A 135 8.65 15.13 -3.32
CA ILE A 135 9.44 14.52 -2.25
C ILE A 135 9.44 12.98 -2.35
N ALA A 136 8.32 12.36 -2.74
CA ALA A 136 8.27 10.92 -2.92
C ALA A 136 9.14 10.46 -4.10
N LEU A 137 9.15 11.20 -5.21
CA LEU A 137 10.00 10.95 -6.37
C LEU A 137 11.48 11.10 -6.07
N GLU A 138 11.84 12.05 -5.19
CA GLU A 138 13.21 12.20 -4.69
C GLU A 138 13.63 11.00 -3.82
N LYS A 139 12.74 10.58 -2.90
CA LYS A 139 12.98 9.39 -2.05
C LYS A 139 13.10 8.08 -2.83
N MET A 140 12.58 8.00 -4.04
CA MET A 140 12.83 6.86 -4.95
C MET A 140 14.28 6.81 -5.44
N GLY A 141 15.04 7.90 -5.34
CA GLY A 141 16.43 7.97 -5.82
C GLY A 141 17.38 6.94 -5.19
N ASP A 142 17.00 6.33 -4.05
CA ASP A 142 17.76 5.26 -3.39
C ASP A 142 17.41 3.84 -3.90
N GLY A 143 16.61 3.72 -4.95
CA GLY A 143 16.19 2.45 -5.55
C GLY A 143 14.84 1.94 -5.08
N ARG A 144 14.12 2.66 -4.20
CA ARG A 144 12.77 2.29 -3.75
C ARG A 144 11.72 2.52 -4.83
N SER A 145 10.73 1.65 -4.89
CA SER A 145 9.50 1.80 -5.69
C SER A 145 8.50 2.71 -4.97
N LEU A 146 7.54 3.29 -5.68
CA LEU A 146 6.49 4.14 -5.11
C LEU A 146 5.17 3.37 -5.04
N VAL A 147 4.51 3.35 -3.87
CA VAL A 147 3.14 2.84 -3.73
C VAL A 147 2.17 3.99 -3.70
N MET A 148 1.19 3.96 -4.59
CA MET A 148 0.13 4.95 -4.67
C MET A 148 -1.25 4.30 -4.71
N TYR A 149 -2.17 4.91 -3.97
CA TYR A 149 -3.59 4.61 -4.02
C TYR A 149 -4.30 5.75 -4.75
N PRO A 150 -4.61 5.60 -6.05
CA PRO A 150 -5.05 6.72 -6.89
C PRO A 150 -6.43 7.25 -6.51
N GLU A 151 -7.23 6.50 -5.77
CA GLU A 151 -8.48 6.97 -5.17
C GLU A 151 -8.25 8.14 -4.20
N GLY A 152 -7.05 8.23 -3.64
CA GLY A 152 -6.63 9.30 -2.74
C GLY A 152 -7.06 9.10 -1.28
N GLY A 153 -7.47 7.92 -0.90
CA GLY A 153 -7.87 7.48 0.44
C GLY A 153 -8.87 6.33 0.38
N ILE A 154 -9.29 5.84 1.52
CA ILE A 154 -10.40 4.90 1.64
C ILE A 154 -11.68 5.73 1.52
N VAL A 155 -12.17 5.90 0.29
CA VAL A 155 -13.30 6.81 -0.03
C VAL A 155 -14.40 6.15 -0.85
N SER A 156 -14.21 4.90 -1.25
CA SER A 156 -15.19 4.14 -2.02
C SER A 156 -16.41 3.79 -1.17
N LYS A 157 -17.59 4.20 -1.65
CA LYS A 157 -18.88 4.02 -0.94
C LYS A 157 -19.57 2.68 -1.23
N LYS A 158 -19.23 2.06 -2.36
CA LYS A 158 -19.87 0.84 -2.85
C LYS A 158 -18.78 -0.16 -3.29
N ILE A 159 -18.05 -0.70 -2.32
CA ILE A 159 -17.04 -1.73 -2.59
C ILE A 159 -17.73 -2.95 -3.24
N PRO A 160 -17.18 -3.50 -4.34
CA PRO A 160 -15.81 -3.32 -4.85
C PRO A 160 -15.64 -2.23 -5.92
N GLN A 161 -16.57 -1.31 -6.07
CA GLN A 161 -16.41 -0.21 -7.02
C GLN A 161 -15.38 0.79 -6.48
N MET A 162 -14.32 1.00 -7.24
CA MET A 162 -13.30 1.99 -6.93
C MET A 162 -13.84 3.40 -7.15
N ALA A 163 -13.40 4.34 -6.32
CA ALA A 163 -13.61 5.77 -6.57
C ALA A 163 -12.77 6.24 -7.77
N ARG A 164 -13.13 7.41 -8.32
CA ARG A 164 -12.41 8.01 -9.45
C ARG A 164 -10.93 8.18 -9.13
N PHE A 165 -10.07 7.69 -10.02
CA PHE A 165 -8.62 7.82 -9.90
C PHE A 165 -8.14 9.26 -10.13
N LYS A 166 -7.21 9.71 -9.28
CA LYS A 166 -6.48 10.98 -9.39
C LYS A 166 -5.20 10.76 -10.19
N ASP A 167 -4.69 11.80 -10.81
CA ASP A 167 -3.60 11.72 -11.78
C ASP A 167 -2.20 11.47 -11.18
N GLY A 168 -2.04 11.62 -9.86
CA GLY A 168 -0.73 11.62 -9.20
C GLY A 168 0.16 10.41 -9.50
N ALA A 169 -0.39 9.19 -9.47
CA ALA A 169 0.37 7.97 -9.74
C ALA A 169 0.87 7.90 -11.20
N PHE A 170 0.01 8.30 -12.13
CA PHE A 170 0.28 8.27 -13.57
C PHE A 170 1.32 9.32 -13.95
N ARG A 171 1.16 10.54 -13.43
CA ARG A 171 2.17 11.62 -13.58
C ARG A 171 3.53 11.21 -13.01
N ALA A 172 3.57 10.55 -11.85
CA ALA A 172 4.79 10.03 -11.26
C ALA A 172 5.49 9.02 -12.19
N ALA A 173 4.75 8.03 -12.69
CA ALA A 173 5.27 6.99 -13.56
C ALA A 173 5.81 7.57 -14.88
N ILE A 174 5.06 8.47 -15.50
CA ILE A 174 5.45 9.14 -16.77
C ILE A 174 6.64 10.06 -16.54
N SER A 175 6.65 10.91 -15.51
CA SER A 175 7.75 11.86 -15.27
C SER A 175 9.09 11.18 -15.01
N LYS A 176 9.07 10.00 -14.41
CA LYS A 176 10.27 9.18 -14.14
C LYS A 176 10.54 8.13 -15.22
N GLN A 177 9.64 7.97 -16.20
CA GLN A 177 9.69 6.90 -17.22
C GLN A 177 9.85 5.50 -16.59
N ILE A 178 9.22 5.29 -15.41
CA ILE A 178 9.25 4.06 -14.63
C ILE A 178 7.95 3.28 -14.88
N PRO A 179 8.01 1.96 -15.14
CA PRO A 179 6.81 1.16 -15.38
C PRO A 179 5.81 1.25 -14.22
N LEU A 180 4.52 1.36 -14.57
CA LEU A 180 3.41 1.32 -13.62
C LEU A 180 2.88 -0.10 -13.50
N VAL A 181 2.72 -0.59 -12.26
CA VAL A 181 2.18 -1.91 -11.98
C VAL A 181 0.81 -1.77 -11.31
N PRO A 182 -0.29 -2.16 -11.97
CA PRO A 182 -1.57 -2.29 -11.31
C PRO A 182 -1.50 -3.41 -10.27
N VAL A 183 -2.09 -3.20 -9.08
CA VAL A 183 -2.16 -4.18 -8.00
C VAL A 183 -3.59 -4.28 -7.50
N SER A 184 -4.12 -5.49 -7.40
CA SER A 184 -5.45 -5.74 -6.87
C SER A 184 -5.41 -6.38 -5.50
N LEU A 185 -6.17 -5.80 -4.55
CA LEU A 185 -6.33 -6.25 -3.17
C LEU A 185 -7.82 -6.52 -2.89
N PRO A 186 -8.32 -7.72 -3.28
CA PRO A 186 -9.76 -7.99 -3.27
C PRO A 186 -10.33 -8.27 -1.87
N ASP A 187 -9.54 -8.73 -0.90
CA ASP A 187 -10.03 -9.29 0.36
C ASP A 187 -9.88 -8.38 1.58
N ASN A 188 -8.97 -7.39 1.51
CA ASN A 188 -8.53 -6.65 2.69
C ASN A 188 -9.66 -5.92 3.42
N TRP A 189 -10.63 -5.39 2.68
CA TRP A 189 -11.81 -4.72 3.23
C TRP A 189 -12.78 -5.68 3.94
N ILE A 190 -12.76 -6.97 3.60
CA ILE A 190 -13.53 -8.01 4.29
C ILE A 190 -12.81 -8.44 5.57
N ILE A 191 -11.46 -8.47 5.51
CA ILE A 191 -10.63 -8.84 6.66
C ILE A 191 -10.65 -7.73 7.71
N LEU A 192 -10.38 -6.50 7.29
CA LEU A 192 -10.36 -5.31 8.14
C LEU A 192 -11.18 -4.20 7.46
N PRO A 193 -12.49 -4.10 7.73
CA PRO A 193 -13.34 -3.05 7.18
C PRO A 193 -12.97 -1.66 7.72
N ASP A 194 -13.16 -0.62 6.90
CA ASP A 194 -12.94 0.78 7.30
C ASP A 194 -14.18 1.33 8.03
N GLU A 195 -14.35 0.91 9.29
CA GLU A 195 -15.45 1.26 10.17
C GLU A 195 -14.93 1.92 11.45
N LYS A 196 -15.82 2.59 12.21
CA LYS A 196 -15.46 3.21 13.51
C LYS A 196 -14.90 2.19 14.50
N ILE A 197 -15.47 0.99 14.53
CA ILE A 197 -15.07 -0.13 15.37
C ILE A 197 -14.93 -1.34 14.46
N PRO A 198 -13.78 -1.48 13.76
CA PRO A 198 -13.60 -2.57 12.82
C PRO A 198 -13.47 -3.90 13.56
N LEU A 199 -14.18 -4.91 13.07
CA LEU A 199 -14.05 -6.28 13.55
C LEU A 199 -13.28 -7.10 12.51
N ILE A 200 -12.09 -7.56 12.90
CA ILE A 200 -11.23 -8.34 12.02
C ILE A 200 -11.84 -9.73 11.81
N THR A 201 -11.90 -10.12 10.54
CA THR A 201 -12.37 -11.45 10.13
C THR A 201 -11.18 -12.26 9.63
N ARG A 202 -11.00 -13.47 10.17
CA ARG A 202 -9.96 -14.39 9.71
C ARG A 202 -10.33 -14.94 8.33
N ARG A 203 -9.63 -14.47 7.31
CA ARG A 203 -9.81 -14.87 5.91
C ARG A 203 -8.47 -14.87 5.19
N LYS A 204 -8.38 -15.59 4.08
CA LYS A 204 -7.23 -15.54 3.18
C LYS A 204 -7.11 -14.15 2.56
N MET A 205 -5.92 -13.59 2.56
CA MET A 205 -5.58 -12.31 1.94
C MET A 205 -4.93 -12.59 0.59
N ARG A 206 -5.40 -11.95 -0.48
CA ARG A 206 -4.80 -12.04 -1.82
C ARG A 206 -4.19 -10.70 -2.21
N MET A 207 -3.03 -10.76 -2.85
CA MET A 207 -2.35 -9.63 -3.46
C MET A 207 -1.95 -10.02 -4.88
N ILE A 208 -2.49 -9.34 -5.89
CA ILE A 208 -2.34 -9.71 -7.28
C ILE A 208 -1.60 -8.58 -8.00
N TYR A 209 -0.39 -8.87 -8.45
CA TYR A 209 0.38 -7.99 -9.32
C TYR A 209 0.02 -8.29 -10.78
N HIS A 210 -0.39 -7.27 -11.52
CA HIS A 210 -0.61 -7.37 -12.94
C HIS A 210 0.66 -7.05 -13.73
N GLN A 211 0.65 -7.33 -15.03
CA GLN A 211 1.77 -7.00 -15.90
C GLN A 211 2.12 -5.51 -15.83
N PRO A 212 3.42 -5.16 -15.69
CA PRO A 212 3.85 -3.78 -15.72
C PRO A 212 3.48 -3.10 -17.05
N ILE A 213 2.90 -1.92 -16.96
CA ILE A 213 2.60 -1.07 -18.10
C ILE A 213 3.79 -0.15 -18.33
N PRO A 214 4.50 -0.26 -19.47
CA PRO A 214 5.63 0.62 -19.76
C PRO A 214 5.17 2.06 -19.92
N THR A 215 5.99 2.99 -19.43
CA THR A 215 5.75 4.43 -19.54
C THR A 215 6.83 5.14 -20.36
N LYS A 216 7.82 4.39 -20.85
CA LYS A 216 8.89 4.93 -21.68
C LYS A 216 8.30 5.51 -22.97
N GLY A 217 8.60 6.78 -23.24
CA GLY A 217 8.10 7.51 -24.40
C GLY A 217 6.70 8.14 -24.20
N LEU A 218 6.00 7.85 -23.09
CA LEU A 218 4.75 8.53 -22.75
C LEU A 218 5.04 9.95 -22.24
N ASN A 219 4.08 10.85 -22.49
CA ASN A 219 4.08 12.23 -22.04
C ASN A 219 2.84 12.53 -21.17
N MET A 220 2.68 13.78 -20.72
CA MET A 220 1.59 14.15 -19.81
C MET A 220 0.18 14.12 -20.45
N GLU A 221 0.10 14.09 -21.77
CA GLU A 221 -1.17 13.95 -22.51
C GLU A 221 -1.68 12.50 -22.43
N ASP A 222 -0.79 11.53 -22.19
CA ASP A 222 -1.12 10.11 -22.06
C ASP A 222 -1.68 9.75 -20.67
N VAL A 223 -1.67 10.69 -19.69
CA VAL A 223 -2.19 10.44 -18.33
C VAL A 223 -3.62 9.91 -18.32
N PRO A 224 -4.59 10.44 -19.09
CA PRO A 224 -5.96 9.93 -19.08
C PRO A 224 -6.06 8.48 -19.56
N SER A 225 -5.38 8.13 -20.65
CA SER A 225 -5.42 6.79 -21.23
C SER A 225 -4.74 5.76 -20.33
N LEU A 226 -3.58 6.09 -19.75
CA LEU A 226 -2.88 5.24 -18.79
C LEU A 226 -3.73 5.01 -17.53
N LYS A 227 -4.41 6.05 -17.05
CA LYS A 227 -5.30 5.98 -15.89
C LYS A 227 -6.47 5.03 -16.13
N GLU A 228 -7.14 5.16 -17.28
CA GLU A 228 -8.27 4.30 -17.64
C GLU A 228 -7.83 2.84 -17.73
N LYS A 229 -6.76 2.57 -18.46
CA LYS A 229 -6.19 1.22 -18.59
C LYS A 229 -5.91 0.56 -17.24
N VAL A 230 -5.30 1.30 -16.30
CA VAL A 230 -5.01 0.78 -14.96
C VAL A 230 -6.29 0.55 -14.16
N HIS A 231 -7.26 1.47 -14.26
CA HIS A 231 -8.56 1.33 -13.61
C HIS A 231 -9.29 0.08 -14.09
N GLU A 232 -9.37 -0.13 -15.41
CA GLU A 232 -10.00 -1.31 -16.00
C GLU A 232 -9.36 -2.63 -15.55
N VAL A 233 -8.02 -2.71 -15.54
CA VAL A 233 -7.29 -3.90 -15.09
C VAL A 233 -7.68 -4.26 -13.66
N ILE A 234 -7.63 -3.30 -12.74
CA ILE A 234 -7.96 -3.53 -11.32
C ILE A 234 -9.45 -3.84 -11.16
N ALA A 235 -10.34 -3.08 -11.82
CA ALA A 235 -11.78 -3.26 -11.72
C ALA A 235 -12.23 -4.64 -12.21
N ASN A 236 -11.67 -5.12 -13.33
CA ASN A 236 -11.98 -6.43 -13.87
C ASN A 236 -11.53 -7.55 -12.94
N GLU A 237 -10.34 -7.45 -12.35
CA GLU A 237 -9.84 -8.41 -11.37
C GLU A 237 -10.74 -8.46 -10.13
N LEU A 238 -11.06 -7.29 -9.54
CA LEU A 238 -11.95 -7.22 -8.38
C LEU A 238 -13.33 -7.83 -8.67
N LYS A 239 -13.90 -7.53 -9.84
CA LYS A 239 -15.19 -8.07 -10.25
C LYS A 239 -15.17 -9.60 -10.42
N THR A 240 -14.10 -10.13 -11.04
CA THR A 240 -13.94 -11.57 -11.28
C THR A 240 -13.80 -12.34 -9.97
N ARG A 241 -12.95 -11.87 -9.07
CA ARG A 241 -12.68 -12.55 -7.78
C ARG A 241 -13.88 -12.54 -6.85
N LEU A 242 -14.67 -11.49 -6.87
CA LEU A 242 -15.84 -11.39 -6.00
C LEU A 242 -17.08 -12.10 -6.54
N LYS A 243 -17.21 -12.27 -7.87
CA LYS A 243 -18.27 -13.09 -8.45
C LYS A 243 -18.11 -14.58 -8.17
N ASN A 244 -16.88 -15.05 -8.02
CA ASN A 244 -16.59 -16.48 -7.82
C ASN A 244 -16.68 -16.90 -6.33
N GLU A 245 -17.02 -15.99 -5.42
CA GLU A 245 -17.06 -16.25 -3.98
C GLU A 245 -18.44 -16.02 -3.35
N TYR A 246 -19.40 -15.55 -4.11
CA TYR A 246 -20.82 -15.35 -3.75
C TYR A 246 -21.69 -15.91 -4.88
#